data_a05474cf851e123b7cf60bdc817d037e
#
_entry.id   a05474cf851e123b7cf60bdc817d037e
#
_cell.length_a   1.000
_cell.length_b   1.000
_cell.length_c   1.000
_cell.angle_alpha   90.00
_cell.angle_beta   90.00
_cell.angle_gamma   90.00
#
_symmetry.space_group_name_H-M   'P 1'
#
loop_
_entity.id
_entity.type
_entity.pdbx_description
1 polymer ?
#
loop_
_entity_poly.entity_id
_entity_poly.type
_entity_poly.pdbx_seq_one_letter_code
_entity_poly.pdbx_strand_id
1 'polypeptide(L)'
;MGAAAQNVPGSPAADVVHYKGTIDNVKYVFGVAPPVARLRPGNILDANSLDCFGNGIQKPGDTTAMAKGDNPLTGPFFIEGTEPGDTLVVRILDLQVDGTQGVGAFSPGFGAINSTHYTPVLEKEPLPEKIWFYPIDHADNTATFQALDSGFKVKIPMHPFLGCIGVAPANGEARSSIVPAEFGGNMDAPEVSVGNTLYLPVNVAGALFYFGDGHAAMGDGEVAGSAIEVPMRVRLQFDVMKKKSTGWPRFENEKEIMTTGIYRPVDDAVRIAFTELVAWIHADYGLSDLDAYELLSKVGKIHLTEMVDPNYVVVASVEKKYLPAKVANTRSATPTH
;
A
#
# COMPACT_ATOMS: atom_id res chain seq x y z
N MET A 1 18.47 15.64 6.27
CA MET A 1 19.76 14.94 6.21
C MET A 1 19.44 13.48 6.03
N GLY A 2 19.65 12.93 4.83
CA GLY A 2 19.30 11.57 4.48
C GLY A 2 20.19 10.56 5.23
N ALA A 3 19.56 9.61 5.89
CA ALA A 3 20.24 8.48 6.48
C ALA A 3 20.76 7.58 5.34
N ALA A 4 22.08 7.57 5.14
CA ALA A 4 22.72 6.65 4.23
C ALA A 4 22.57 5.22 4.78
N ALA A 5 22.08 4.31 3.95
CA ALA A 5 22.09 2.89 4.24
C ALA A 5 23.51 2.46 4.60
N GLN A 6 23.69 1.91 5.80
CA GLN A 6 25.01 1.39 6.22
C GLN A 6 25.30 0.14 5.39
N ASN A 7 26.22 0.26 4.43
CA ASN A 7 26.83 -0.87 3.75
C ASN A 7 27.62 -1.71 4.77
N VAL A 8 27.18 -2.91 5.04
CA VAL A 8 27.96 -3.91 5.75
C VAL A 8 29.10 -4.33 4.81
N PRO A 9 30.39 -4.15 5.17
CA PRO A 9 31.48 -4.53 4.31
C PRO A 9 31.47 -6.05 4.06
N GLY A 10 31.36 -6.46 2.79
CA GLY A 10 31.46 -7.85 2.37
C GLY A 10 30.20 -8.49 1.79
N SER A 11 29.05 -7.83 1.78
CA SER A 11 27.91 -8.32 1.01
C SER A 11 28.08 -7.96 -0.48
N PRO A 12 27.86 -8.92 -1.41
CA PRO A 12 27.82 -8.58 -2.83
C PRO A 12 26.77 -7.50 -3.07
N ALA A 13 27.07 -6.58 -4.00
CA ALA A 13 26.09 -5.56 -4.38
C ALA A 13 24.78 -6.24 -4.77
N ALA A 14 23.64 -5.70 -4.29
CA ALA A 14 22.34 -6.25 -4.61
C ALA A 14 22.11 -6.15 -6.14
N ASP A 15 21.79 -7.28 -6.77
CA ASP A 15 21.45 -7.28 -8.19
C ASP A 15 20.16 -6.46 -8.41
N VAL A 16 20.21 -5.56 -9.40
CA VAL A 16 19.04 -4.75 -9.78
C VAL A 16 18.36 -5.40 -10.97
N VAL A 17 17.09 -5.70 -10.83
CA VAL A 17 16.22 -6.18 -11.90
C VAL A 17 15.38 -5.01 -12.40
N HIS A 18 15.51 -4.68 -13.68
CA HIS A 18 14.75 -3.62 -14.32
C HIS A 18 13.52 -4.18 -15.02
N TYR A 19 12.38 -3.53 -14.83
CA TYR A 19 11.15 -3.87 -15.53
C TYR A 19 10.36 -2.60 -15.88
N LYS A 20 9.74 -2.59 -17.07
CA LYS A 20 8.88 -1.49 -17.52
C LYS A 20 7.44 -1.96 -17.69
N GLY A 21 6.58 -1.50 -16.77
CA GLY A 21 5.13 -1.59 -16.89
C GLY A 21 4.61 -0.66 -18.00
N THR A 22 3.74 -1.19 -18.82
CA THR A 22 3.04 -0.43 -19.88
C THR A 22 1.59 -0.87 -19.91
N ILE A 23 0.71 -0.05 -20.50
CA ILE A 23 -0.72 -0.36 -20.60
C ILE A 23 -1.03 -1.69 -21.30
N ASP A 24 -0.08 -2.26 -22.03
CA ASP A 24 -0.25 -3.51 -22.76
C ASP A 24 0.22 -4.74 -21.95
N ASN A 25 0.98 -4.55 -20.85
CA ASN A 25 1.52 -5.67 -20.06
C ASN A 25 1.10 -5.66 -18.58
N VAL A 26 0.36 -4.64 -18.13
CA VAL A 26 -0.21 -4.58 -16.78
C VAL A 26 -1.34 -5.60 -16.58
N LYS A 27 -1.72 -5.80 -15.31
CA LYS A 27 -2.84 -6.65 -14.89
C LYS A 27 -3.87 -5.79 -14.15
N TYR A 28 -5.10 -6.29 -14.09
CA TYR A 28 -6.22 -5.66 -13.36
C TYR A 28 -6.77 -6.58 -12.26
N VAL A 29 -5.99 -7.60 -11.92
CA VAL A 29 -6.32 -8.55 -10.86
C VAL A 29 -5.06 -8.97 -10.13
N PHE A 30 -5.17 -9.17 -8.82
CA PHE A 30 -4.24 -9.97 -8.04
C PHE A 30 -4.63 -11.43 -8.21
N GLY A 31 -3.72 -12.28 -8.65
CA GLY A 31 -4.02 -13.70 -8.91
C GLY A 31 -2.81 -14.47 -9.42
N VAL A 32 -3.02 -15.74 -9.72
CA VAL A 32 -1.98 -16.58 -10.29
C VAL A 32 -1.87 -16.31 -11.79
N ALA A 33 -0.73 -15.80 -12.22
CA ALA A 33 -0.43 -15.55 -13.63
C ALA A 33 1.07 -15.82 -13.92
N PRO A 34 1.46 -16.04 -15.19
CA PRO A 34 2.86 -16.14 -15.54
C PRO A 34 3.66 -14.92 -15.08
N PRO A 35 4.76 -15.11 -14.35
CA PRO A 35 5.55 -13.99 -13.84
C PRO A 35 6.26 -13.25 -14.95
N VAL A 36 6.31 -11.92 -14.82
CA VAL A 36 7.01 -11.03 -15.77
C VAL A 36 8.52 -11.02 -15.55
N ALA A 37 8.96 -11.31 -14.31
CA ALA A 37 10.35 -11.49 -13.94
C ALA A 37 10.46 -12.34 -12.66
N ARG A 38 11.67 -12.81 -12.38
CA ARG A 38 12.02 -13.57 -11.16
C ARG A 38 13.02 -12.77 -10.35
N LEU A 39 12.81 -12.70 -9.05
CA LEU A 39 13.64 -11.97 -8.09
C LEU A 39 14.11 -12.91 -7.00
N ARG A 40 15.34 -12.76 -6.57
CA ARG A 40 15.88 -13.45 -5.38
C ARG A 40 15.76 -12.56 -4.15
N PRO A 41 15.65 -13.13 -2.95
CA PRO A 41 15.84 -12.35 -1.73
C PRO A 41 17.14 -11.52 -1.80
N GLY A 42 17.05 -10.25 -1.44
CA GLY A 42 18.15 -9.27 -1.57
C GLY A 42 18.16 -8.48 -2.89
N ASN A 43 17.51 -8.96 -3.96
CA ASN A 43 17.42 -8.20 -5.21
C ASN A 43 16.64 -6.89 -5.02
N ILE A 44 16.99 -5.90 -5.83
CA ILE A 44 16.25 -4.65 -5.98
C ILE A 44 15.47 -4.69 -7.30
N LEU A 45 14.18 -4.45 -7.26
CA LEU A 45 13.37 -4.16 -8.42
C LEU A 45 13.41 -2.65 -8.68
N ASP A 46 13.78 -2.26 -9.90
CA ASP A 46 13.69 -0.89 -10.43
C ASP A 46 12.65 -0.92 -11.57
N ALA A 47 11.47 -0.38 -11.31
CA ALA A 47 10.34 -0.46 -12.21
C ALA A 47 9.49 0.81 -12.18
N ASN A 48 8.34 0.79 -12.81
CA ASN A 48 7.36 1.89 -12.78
C ASN A 48 5.93 1.37 -12.58
N SER A 49 5.07 2.22 -12.03
CA SER A 49 3.63 2.09 -12.12
C SER A 49 3.06 3.08 -13.12
N LEU A 50 1.87 2.78 -13.65
CA LEU A 50 0.97 3.76 -14.23
C LEU A 50 0.12 4.36 -13.10
N ASP A 51 -0.59 5.47 -13.38
CA ASP A 51 -1.64 5.95 -12.49
C ASP A 51 -2.86 5.01 -12.51
N CYS A 52 -3.85 5.23 -11.63
CA CYS A 52 -5.05 4.38 -11.53
C CYS A 52 -5.85 4.31 -12.84
N PHE A 53 -5.75 5.32 -13.70
CA PHE A 53 -6.42 5.38 -15.01
C PHE A 53 -5.55 4.80 -16.15
N GLY A 54 -4.41 4.20 -15.85
CA GLY A 54 -3.48 3.67 -16.87
C GLY A 54 -2.85 4.76 -17.73
N ASN A 55 -2.68 5.96 -17.17
CA ASN A 55 -2.25 7.18 -17.87
C ASN A 55 -3.21 7.57 -19.01
N GLY A 56 -4.47 7.18 -18.92
CA GLY A 56 -5.47 7.44 -19.99
C GLY A 56 -6.03 8.86 -19.96
N ILE A 57 -5.98 9.54 -18.82
CA ILE A 57 -6.51 10.90 -18.64
C ILE A 57 -5.34 11.89 -18.65
N GLN A 58 -5.26 12.74 -19.68
CA GLN A 58 -4.08 13.58 -19.91
C GLN A 58 -4.39 15.07 -20.04
N LYS A 59 -5.62 15.44 -20.39
CA LYS A 59 -5.99 16.82 -20.72
C LYS A 59 -7.46 17.12 -20.44
N PRO A 60 -7.83 18.38 -20.28
CA PRO A 60 -9.23 18.79 -20.18
C PRO A 60 -10.10 18.26 -21.32
N GLY A 61 -11.24 17.66 -20.97
CA GLY A 61 -12.15 17.00 -21.89
C GLY A 61 -11.99 15.47 -21.96
N ASP A 62 -10.91 14.92 -21.38
CA ASP A 62 -10.81 13.49 -21.15
C ASP A 62 -11.80 13.07 -20.03
N THR A 63 -12.19 11.79 -20.03
CA THR A 63 -13.14 11.22 -19.08
C THR A 63 -12.60 9.92 -18.49
N THR A 64 -13.17 9.45 -17.38
CA THR A 64 -12.78 8.16 -16.78
C THR A 64 -13.00 6.98 -17.71
N ALA A 65 -13.92 7.10 -18.69
CA ALA A 65 -14.12 6.09 -19.73
C ALA A 65 -12.91 5.84 -20.65
N MET A 66 -11.88 6.67 -20.57
CA MET A 66 -10.62 6.47 -21.31
C MET A 66 -9.68 5.48 -20.62
N ALA A 67 -9.91 5.17 -19.34
CA ALA A 67 -9.20 4.10 -18.66
C ALA A 67 -9.57 2.73 -19.26
N LYS A 68 -8.58 1.88 -19.50
CA LYS A 68 -8.84 0.50 -19.97
C LYS A 68 -9.35 -0.43 -18.85
N GLY A 69 -9.28 -0.01 -17.62
CA GLY A 69 -9.69 -0.67 -16.41
C GLY A 69 -9.15 0.12 -15.21
N ASP A 70 -9.57 -0.23 -14.01
CA ASP A 70 -9.19 0.48 -12.80
C ASP A 70 -7.92 -0.11 -12.19
N ASN A 71 -7.01 0.72 -11.74
CA ASN A 71 -5.79 0.40 -10.99
C ASN A 71 -4.93 -0.68 -11.69
N PRO A 72 -4.27 -0.35 -12.82
CA PRO A 72 -3.39 -1.26 -13.51
C PRO A 72 -2.17 -1.64 -12.67
N LEU A 73 -1.93 -2.94 -12.52
CA LEU A 73 -0.86 -3.51 -11.71
C LEU A 73 0.35 -3.90 -12.55
N THR A 74 1.52 -3.46 -12.14
CA THR A 74 2.82 -3.94 -12.63
C THR A 74 3.16 -5.27 -11.94
N GLY A 75 3.43 -6.33 -12.71
CA GLY A 75 3.68 -7.67 -12.20
C GLY A 75 2.92 -8.77 -12.98
N PRO A 76 2.87 -10.03 -12.44
CA PRO A 76 3.45 -10.46 -11.18
C PRO A 76 4.95 -10.72 -11.24
N PHE A 77 5.62 -10.46 -10.12
CA PHE A 77 7.01 -10.84 -9.93
C PHE A 77 7.09 -12.11 -9.07
N PHE A 78 7.85 -13.10 -9.53
CA PHE A 78 8.06 -14.33 -8.77
C PHE A 78 9.25 -14.15 -7.82
N ILE A 79 9.02 -14.27 -6.52
CA ILE A 79 10.09 -14.18 -5.52
C ILE A 79 10.60 -15.58 -5.20
N GLU A 80 11.84 -15.87 -5.60
CA GLU A 80 12.43 -17.22 -5.47
C GLU A 80 12.52 -17.65 -4.01
N GLY A 81 12.24 -18.92 -3.78
CA GLY A 81 12.32 -19.53 -2.46
C GLY A 81 11.15 -19.22 -1.52
N THR A 82 10.13 -18.45 -1.95
CA THR A 82 8.92 -18.25 -1.15
C THR A 82 7.92 -19.38 -1.34
N GLU A 83 7.29 -19.77 -0.23
CA GLU A 83 6.27 -20.81 -0.16
C GLU A 83 5.09 -20.35 0.72
N PRO A 84 3.90 -20.93 0.56
CA PRO A 84 2.77 -20.63 1.44
C PRO A 84 3.15 -20.79 2.92
N GLY A 85 2.76 -19.80 3.74
CA GLY A 85 3.10 -19.75 5.16
C GLY A 85 4.38 -18.97 5.49
N ASP A 86 5.09 -18.47 4.48
CA ASP A 86 6.15 -17.47 4.66
C ASP A 86 5.56 -16.06 4.73
N THR A 87 6.42 -15.09 5.06
CA THR A 87 6.12 -13.66 4.90
C THR A 87 7.08 -13.06 3.89
N LEU A 88 6.53 -12.40 2.87
CA LEU A 88 7.30 -11.55 1.97
C LEU A 88 7.60 -10.23 2.66
N VAL A 89 8.87 -9.83 2.64
CA VAL A 89 9.35 -8.55 3.18
C VAL A 89 9.68 -7.64 2.02
N VAL A 90 9.03 -6.49 1.94
CA VAL A 90 9.24 -5.50 0.88
C VAL A 90 9.72 -4.19 1.51
N ARG A 91 10.97 -3.81 1.24
CA ARG A 91 11.52 -2.51 1.65
C ARG A 91 11.30 -1.50 0.54
N ILE A 92 10.67 -0.39 0.87
CA ILE A 92 10.38 0.69 -0.08
C ILE A 92 11.58 1.63 -0.07
N LEU A 93 12.41 1.52 -1.11
CA LEU A 93 13.69 2.25 -1.18
C LEU A 93 13.54 3.63 -1.79
N ASP A 94 12.71 3.75 -2.84
CA ASP A 94 12.50 5.00 -3.55
C ASP A 94 11.15 4.99 -4.30
N LEU A 95 10.45 6.11 -4.24
CA LEU A 95 9.21 6.39 -4.97
C LEU A 95 9.31 7.80 -5.53
N GLN A 96 9.30 7.94 -6.83
CA GLN A 96 9.41 9.22 -7.51
C GLN A 96 8.21 9.42 -8.43
N VAL A 97 7.47 10.50 -8.20
CA VAL A 97 6.41 10.92 -9.12
C VAL A 97 7.02 11.18 -10.50
N ASP A 98 6.46 10.54 -11.52
CA ASP A 98 6.88 10.73 -12.92
C ASP A 98 5.93 11.71 -13.62
N GLY A 99 6.50 12.61 -14.44
CA GLY A 99 5.71 13.64 -15.12
C GLY A 99 5.52 14.92 -14.29
N THR A 100 4.74 15.85 -14.85
CA THR A 100 4.53 17.20 -14.32
C THR A 100 3.07 17.50 -13.95
N GLN A 101 2.22 16.48 -13.98
CA GLN A 101 0.80 16.59 -13.72
C GLN A 101 0.28 15.34 -13.04
N GLY A 102 -0.51 15.51 -11.99
CA GLY A 102 -1.36 14.48 -11.42
C GLY A 102 -2.82 14.68 -11.84
N VAL A 103 -3.63 13.64 -11.62
CA VAL A 103 -5.06 13.61 -11.96
C VAL A 103 -5.85 13.20 -10.72
N GLY A 104 -7.01 13.80 -10.52
CA GLY A 104 -8.04 13.33 -9.59
C GLY A 104 -9.37 13.31 -10.31
N ALA A 105 -10.20 12.32 -10.04
CA ALA A 105 -11.51 12.20 -10.64
C ALA A 105 -12.57 11.92 -9.58
N PHE A 106 -13.73 12.49 -9.78
CA PHE A 106 -14.96 12.05 -9.12
C PHE A 106 -15.83 11.33 -10.14
N SER A 107 -16.16 10.09 -9.83
CA SER A 107 -17.08 9.26 -10.63
C SER A 107 -18.43 9.15 -9.93
N PRO A 108 -19.56 9.36 -10.64
CA PRO A 108 -20.88 9.23 -10.06
C PRO A 108 -21.10 7.84 -9.46
N GLY A 109 -21.58 7.79 -8.22
CA GLY A 109 -21.81 6.53 -7.51
C GLY A 109 -20.59 5.95 -6.79
N PHE A 110 -19.42 6.59 -6.91
CA PHE A 110 -18.19 6.25 -6.17
C PHE A 110 -17.82 7.36 -5.20
N GLY A 111 -17.17 7.03 -4.06
CA GLY A 111 -16.82 7.99 -3.02
C GLY A 111 -17.57 7.79 -1.70
N ALA A 112 -16.99 8.26 -0.61
CA ALA A 112 -17.45 8.02 0.76
C ALA A 112 -18.78 8.67 1.10
N ILE A 113 -19.10 9.80 0.48
CA ILE A 113 -20.31 10.57 0.77
C ILE A 113 -21.49 10.29 -0.19
N ASN A 114 -21.39 9.22 -0.97
CA ASN A 114 -22.55 8.72 -1.68
C ASN A 114 -23.67 8.36 -0.69
N SER A 115 -24.92 8.73 -1.01
CA SER A 115 -26.02 8.51 -0.08
C SER A 115 -26.24 7.04 0.22
N THR A 116 -26.38 6.76 1.50
CA THR A 116 -27.05 5.57 2.00
C THR A 116 -28.46 5.95 2.45
N HIS A 117 -29.26 4.96 2.86
CA HIS A 117 -30.57 5.22 3.45
C HIS A 117 -30.54 6.17 4.64
N TYR A 118 -29.45 6.20 5.40
CA TYR A 118 -29.32 6.99 6.63
C TYR A 118 -28.44 8.24 6.48
N THR A 119 -27.66 8.33 5.41
CA THR A 119 -26.74 9.45 5.19
C THR A 119 -27.12 10.17 3.91
N PRO A 120 -27.50 11.46 4.01
CA PRO A 120 -27.78 12.25 2.81
C PRO A 120 -26.48 12.43 2.01
N VAL A 121 -26.62 12.50 0.72
CA VAL A 121 -25.52 12.96 -0.14
C VAL A 121 -25.30 14.45 0.06
N LEU A 122 -24.16 14.92 -0.43
CA LEU A 122 -23.84 16.34 -0.46
C LEU A 122 -24.89 17.13 -1.25
N GLU A 123 -25.43 16.54 -2.32
CA GLU A 123 -26.50 17.09 -3.13
C GLU A 123 -27.61 16.05 -3.35
N LYS A 124 -28.83 16.53 -3.67
CA LYS A 124 -29.99 15.65 -3.88
C LYS A 124 -29.91 14.87 -5.18
N GLU A 125 -29.31 15.46 -6.21
CA GLU A 125 -29.11 14.83 -7.51
C GLU A 125 -27.73 14.17 -7.57
N PRO A 126 -27.56 13.12 -8.39
CA PRO A 126 -26.24 12.54 -8.60
C PRO A 126 -25.25 13.60 -9.06
N LEU A 127 -24.10 13.68 -8.37
CA LEU A 127 -23.02 14.58 -8.77
C LEU A 127 -22.48 14.14 -10.13
N PRO A 128 -22.20 15.08 -11.05
CA PRO A 128 -21.63 14.74 -12.36
C PRO A 128 -20.15 14.34 -12.22
N GLU A 129 -19.68 13.54 -13.17
CA GLU A 129 -18.25 13.28 -13.30
C GLU A 129 -17.48 14.59 -13.39
N LYS A 130 -16.37 14.69 -12.65
CA LYS A 130 -15.45 15.81 -12.65
C LYS A 130 -14.02 15.31 -12.61
N ILE A 131 -13.13 15.98 -13.33
CA ILE A 131 -11.70 15.68 -13.37
C ILE A 131 -10.92 16.93 -13.00
N TRP A 132 -9.96 16.77 -12.11
CA TRP A 132 -9.00 17.80 -11.71
C TRP A 132 -7.62 17.43 -12.20
N PHE A 133 -6.89 18.39 -12.69
CA PHE A 133 -5.48 18.28 -13.02
C PHE A 133 -4.65 19.04 -12.01
N TYR A 134 -3.62 18.41 -11.49
CA TYR A 134 -2.77 18.93 -10.43
C TYR A 134 -1.36 19.16 -10.99
N PRO A 135 -0.99 20.40 -11.34
CA PRO A 135 0.40 20.70 -11.68
C PRO A 135 1.35 20.29 -10.58
N ILE A 136 2.38 19.53 -10.94
CA ILE A 136 3.42 19.04 -10.03
C ILE A 136 4.62 19.97 -10.08
N ASP A 137 5.07 20.41 -8.91
CA ASP A 137 6.30 21.17 -8.71
C ASP A 137 7.31 20.27 -7.97
N HIS A 138 8.22 19.64 -8.72
CA HIS A 138 9.23 18.77 -8.15
C HIS A 138 10.27 19.52 -7.29
N ALA A 139 10.51 20.80 -7.56
CA ALA A 139 11.46 21.60 -6.79
C ALA A 139 10.95 21.91 -5.38
N ASP A 140 9.65 22.21 -5.27
CA ASP A 140 8.98 22.50 -4.00
C ASP A 140 8.38 21.24 -3.36
N ASN A 141 8.39 20.10 -4.06
CA ASN A 141 7.71 18.86 -3.65
C ASN A 141 6.21 19.10 -3.36
N THR A 142 5.51 19.75 -4.27
CA THR A 142 4.07 20.09 -4.14
C THR A 142 3.27 19.78 -5.39
N ALA A 143 1.98 19.46 -5.21
CA ALA A 143 0.97 19.45 -6.25
C ALA A 143 0.00 20.61 -6.03
N THR A 144 -0.49 21.25 -7.09
CA THR A 144 -1.41 22.39 -6.97
C THR A 144 -2.83 21.95 -7.22
N PHE A 145 -3.68 21.99 -6.19
CA PHE A 145 -5.13 21.92 -6.35
C PHE A 145 -5.63 23.24 -6.93
N GLN A 146 -6.54 23.14 -7.89
CA GLN A 146 -7.27 24.28 -8.45
C GLN A 146 -8.76 23.95 -8.49
N ALA A 147 -9.58 24.73 -7.80
CA ALA A 147 -11.02 24.59 -7.86
C ALA A 147 -11.55 24.85 -9.28
N LEU A 148 -12.50 24.03 -9.76
CA LEU A 148 -13.03 24.14 -11.12
C LEU A 148 -13.95 25.36 -11.29
N ASP A 149 -14.70 25.70 -10.25
CA ASP A 149 -15.77 26.70 -10.31
C ASP A 149 -15.40 28.02 -9.59
N SER A 150 -14.12 28.17 -9.20
CA SER A 150 -13.63 29.39 -8.55
C SER A 150 -12.15 29.63 -8.88
N GLY A 151 -11.64 30.79 -8.47
CA GLY A 151 -10.21 31.12 -8.61
C GLY A 151 -9.32 30.53 -7.51
N PHE A 152 -9.87 29.72 -6.60
CA PHE A 152 -9.12 29.17 -5.47
C PHE A 152 -8.05 28.18 -5.93
N LYS A 153 -6.85 28.36 -5.39
CA LYS A 153 -5.72 27.43 -5.59
C LYS A 153 -4.96 27.27 -4.29
N VAL A 154 -4.44 26.07 -4.09
CA VAL A 154 -3.59 25.75 -2.94
C VAL A 154 -2.52 24.74 -3.31
N LYS A 155 -1.30 24.91 -2.82
CA LYS A 155 -0.21 23.93 -2.92
C LYS A 155 -0.40 22.86 -1.83
N ILE A 156 -0.38 21.60 -2.24
CA ILE A 156 -0.47 20.43 -1.37
C ILE A 156 0.91 19.79 -1.34
N PRO A 157 1.55 19.65 -0.17
CA PRO A 157 2.80 18.91 -0.05
C PRO A 157 2.62 17.47 -0.54
N MET A 158 3.54 16.98 -1.36
CA MET A 158 3.51 15.58 -1.81
C MET A 158 4.14 14.66 -0.76
N HIS A 159 3.49 13.52 -0.58
CA HIS A 159 3.97 12.37 0.16
C HIS A 159 3.72 11.11 -0.67
N PRO A 160 4.62 10.79 -1.63
CA PRO A 160 4.38 9.74 -2.60
C PRO A 160 4.29 8.36 -1.96
N PHE A 161 3.28 7.58 -2.37
CA PHE A 161 3.09 6.20 -1.95
C PHE A 161 2.37 5.38 -3.04
N LEU A 162 2.29 4.05 -2.86
CA LEU A 162 1.56 3.16 -3.75
C LEU A 162 0.23 2.75 -3.10
N GLY A 163 -0.88 2.99 -3.78
CA GLY A 163 -2.21 2.56 -3.35
C GLY A 163 -2.34 1.04 -3.44
N CYS A 164 -2.02 0.48 -4.60
CA CYS A 164 -2.05 -0.96 -4.85
C CYS A 164 -0.70 -1.62 -4.58
N ILE A 165 -0.66 -2.57 -3.65
CA ILE A 165 0.51 -3.44 -3.43
C ILE A 165 0.08 -4.75 -2.76
N GLY A 166 0.53 -5.90 -3.27
CA GLY A 166 0.11 -7.18 -2.72
C GLY A 166 0.68 -8.38 -3.44
N VAL A 167 0.23 -9.55 -3.03
CA VAL A 167 0.60 -10.85 -3.58
C VAL A 167 -0.63 -11.58 -4.12
N ALA A 168 -0.43 -12.69 -4.81
CA ALA A 168 -1.56 -13.51 -5.24
C ALA A 168 -2.35 -14.04 -4.02
N PRO A 169 -3.70 -13.98 -4.04
CA PRO A 169 -4.56 -14.54 -3.01
C PRO A 169 -4.39 -16.06 -2.87
N ALA A 170 -4.86 -16.59 -1.74
CA ALA A 170 -4.91 -18.04 -1.49
C ALA A 170 -5.91 -18.76 -2.42
N ASN A 171 -5.87 -20.10 -2.40
CA ASN A 171 -6.87 -20.97 -3.04
C ASN A 171 -7.07 -20.79 -4.54
N GLY A 172 -6.11 -20.16 -5.25
CA GLY A 172 -6.23 -19.87 -6.69
C GLY A 172 -7.25 -18.78 -7.02
N GLU A 173 -7.64 -17.97 -6.05
CA GLU A 173 -8.53 -16.85 -6.29
C GLU A 173 -7.86 -15.78 -7.17
N ALA A 174 -8.70 -15.01 -7.85
CA ALA A 174 -8.34 -13.77 -8.52
C ALA A 174 -9.24 -12.66 -7.98
N ARG A 175 -8.62 -11.59 -7.48
CA ARG A 175 -9.31 -10.42 -6.94
C ARG A 175 -9.04 -9.22 -7.80
N SER A 176 -10.07 -8.42 -8.09
CA SER A 176 -9.90 -7.15 -8.81
C SER A 176 -8.83 -6.29 -8.13
N SER A 177 -8.10 -5.52 -8.92
CA SER A 177 -7.08 -4.59 -8.45
C SER A 177 -7.58 -3.59 -7.40
N ILE A 178 -8.85 -3.19 -7.47
CA ILE A 178 -9.49 -2.28 -6.51
C ILE A 178 -9.91 -2.94 -5.19
N VAL A 179 -9.66 -4.24 -4.98
CA VAL A 179 -10.10 -4.94 -3.75
C VAL A 179 -8.94 -5.10 -2.79
N PRO A 180 -8.92 -4.39 -1.67
CA PRO A 180 -7.99 -4.68 -0.58
C PRO A 180 -8.50 -5.86 0.26
N ALA A 181 -7.56 -6.72 0.71
CA ALA A 181 -7.83 -7.84 1.61
C ALA A 181 -6.56 -8.32 2.32
N GLU A 182 -6.58 -9.54 2.89
CA GLU A 182 -5.46 -10.14 3.60
C GLU A 182 -4.17 -10.25 2.77
N PHE A 183 -4.26 -10.30 1.46
CA PHE A 183 -3.12 -10.38 0.54
C PHE A 183 -2.48 -9.01 0.21
N GLY A 184 -2.98 -7.92 0.76
CA GLY A 184 -2.71 -6.53 0.36
C GLY A 184 -3.83 -6.01 -0.53
N GLY A 185 -3.52 -5.59 -1.75
CA GLY A 185 -4.49 -5.06 -2.70
C GLY A 185 -4.48 -3.54 -2.76
N ASN A 186 -5.62 -2.92 -3.04
CA ASN A 186 -5.80 -1.48 -3.03
C ASN A 186 -5.99 -0.98 -1.60
N MET A 187 -4.89 -0.89 -0.86
CA MET A 187 -4.95 -0.50 0.55
C MET A 187 -5.03 1.00 0.75
N ASP A 188 -4.61 1.76 -0.23
CA ASP A 188 -4.51 3.22 -0.20
C ASP A 188 -3.94 3.72 1.14
N ALA A 189 -2.88 3.02 1.56
CA ALA A 189 -2.22 3.26 2.83
C ALA A 189 -0.96 4.10 2.63
N PRO A 190 -0.91 5.35 3.14
CA PRO A 190 0.27 6.21 3.04
C PRO A 190 1.54 5.59 3.64
N GLU A 191 1.41 4.53 4.41
CA GLU A 191 2.51 3.72 4.94
C GLU A 191 3.26 2.95 3.83
N VAL A 192 2.66 2.78 2.64
CA VAL A 192 3.35 2.20 1.47
C VAL A 192 4.29 3.25 0.84
N SER A 193 5.11 3.88 1.67
CA SER A 193 6.01 4.98 1.32
C SER A 193 7.45 4.71 1.70
N VAL A 194 8.36 5.54 1.19
CA VAL A 194 9.81 5.42 1.42
C VAL A 194 10.15 5.43 2.91
N GLY A 195 11.03 4.51 3.32
CA GLY A 195 11.44 4.34 4.71
C GLY A 195 10.64 3.31 5.49
N ASN A 196 9.54 2.82 4.94
CA ASN A 196 8.77 1.73 5.52
C ASN A 196 9.17 0.37 4.92
N THR A 197 9.00 -0.65 5.72
CA THR A 197 9.06 -2.06 5.32
C THR A 197 7.65 -2.63 5.43
N LEU A 198 7.19 -3.23 4.34
CA LEU A 198 5.90 -3.92 4.27
C LEU A 198 6.12 -5.42 4.40
N TYR A 199 5.26 -6.08 5.16
CA TYR A 199 5.18 -7.53 5.35
C TYR A 199 3.86 -8.05 4.80
N LEU A 200 3.94 -8.97 3.83
CA LEU A 200 2.76 -9.57 3.18
C LEU A 200 2.74 -11.08 3.41
N PRO A 201 1.57 -11.70 3.65
CA PRO A 201 1.45 -13.14 3.74
C PRO A 201 1.73 -13.79 2.38
N VAL A 202 2.52 -14.86 2.34
CA VAL A 202 2.72 -15.64 1.11
C VAL A 202 1.68 -16.75 1.04
N ASN A 203 0.83 -16.70 0.02
CA ASN A 203 -0.27 -17.65 -0.17
C ASN A 203 0.00 -18.70 -1.25
N VAL A 204 0.90 -18.41 -2.19
CA VAL A 204 1.28 -19.28 -3.29
C VAL A 204 2.80 -19.30 -3.45
N ALA A 205 3.34 -20.35 -4.07
CA ALA A 205 4.76 -20.45 -4.36
C ALA A 205 5.21 -19.27 -5.24
N GLY A 206 6.29 -18.62 -4.85
CA GLY A 206 6.79 -17.42 -5.52
C GLY A 206 6.08 -16.13 -5.14
N ALA A 207 5.14 -16.16 -4.17
CA ALA A 207 4.32 -15.04 -3.72
C ALA A 207 3.48 -14.40 -4.84
N LEU A 208 4.04 -14.21 -6.04
CA LEU A 208 3.49 -13.48 -7.17
C LEU A 208 3.10 -12.06 -6.78
N PHE A 209 4.13 -11.24 -6.62
CA PHE A 209 4.01 -9.87 -6.14
C PHE A 209 3.59 -8.90 -7.24
N TYR A 210 2.69 -7.97 -6.90
CA TYR A 210 2.18 -6.91 -7.77
C TYR A 210 2.21 -5.56 -7.05
N PHE A 211 2.29 -4.48 -7.82
CA PHE A 211 2.09 -3.12 -7.33
C PHE A 211 1.56 -2.21 -8.44
N GLY A 212 1.00 -1.08 -8.08
CA GLY A 212 0.48 -0.08 -9.02
C GLY A 212 -0.07 1.13 -8.28
N ASP A 213 -0.80 1.98 -9.01
CA ASP A 213 -1.63 3.00 -8.42
C ASP A 213 -0.81 3.99 -7.57
N GLY A 214 -0.06 4.83 -8.24
CA GLY A 214 0.83 5.78 -7.60
C GLY A 214 0.10 7.05 -7.18
N HIS A 215 0.21 7.42 -5.91
CA HIS A 215 -0.38 8.62 -5.32
C HIS A 215 0.69 9.66 -4.99
N ALA A 216 0.54 10.90 -5.45
CA ALA A 216 1.41 12.00 -5.02
C ALA A 216 1.02 12.53 -3.64
N ALA A 217 -0.28 12.57 -3.33
CA ALA A 217 -0.84 12.91 -2.04
C ALA A 217 -2.29 12.42 -1.94
N MET A 218 -2.71 12.07 -0.73
CA MET A 218 -4.07 11.64 -0.42
C MET A 218 -4.41 12.03 1.03
N GLY A 219 -5.67 12.35 1.28
CA GLY A 219 -6.21 12.49 2.64
C GLY A 219 -6.80 11.17 3.13
N ASP A 220 -6.90 10.99 4.45
CA ASP A 220 -7.49 9.80 5.06
C ASP A 220 -8.86 9.47 4.46
N GLY A 221 -9.07 8.20 4.14
CA GLY A 221 -10.30 7.65 3.61
C GLY A 221 -10.49 7.80 2.11
N GLU A 222 -9.61 8.49 1.42
CA GLU A 222 -9.72 8.76 -0.04
C GLU A 222 -11.13 9.20 -0.46
N VAL A 223 -11.73 10.07 0.32
CA VAL A 223 -13.18 10.29 0.42
C VAL A 223 -13.90 10.65 -0.88
N ALA A 224 -13.20 11.17 -1.88
CA ALA A 224 -13.77 11.45 -3.20
C ALA A 224 -13.62 10.28 -4.19
N GLY A 225 -12.90 9.22 -3.83
CA GLY A 225 -12.67 8.04 -4.66
C GLY A 225 -11.48 8.17 -5.61
N SER A 226 -10.61 9.13 -5.38
CA SER A 226 -9.29 9.22 -5.98
C SER A 226 -8.39 10.15 -5.16
N ALA A 227 -7.10 9.83 -5.16
CA ALA A 227 -6.03 10.67 -4.65
C ALA A 227 -5.59 11.73 -5.69
N ILE A 228 -4.35 12.21 -5.58
CA ILE A 228 -3.64 12.84 -6.69
C ILE A 228 -2.88 11.72 -7.40
N GLU A 229 -3.50 11.17 -8.43
CA GLU A 229 -3.05 10.02 -9.19
C GLU A 229 -1.88 10.38 -10.10
N VAL A 230 -0.81 9.60 -10.03
CA VAL A 230 0.42 9.85 -10.80
C VAL A 230 1.09 8.54 -11.21
N PRO A 231 1.73 8.49 -12.38
CA PRO A 231 2.70 7.44 -12.66
C PRO A 231 3.93 7.61 -11.75
N MET A 232 4.57 6.50 -11.39
CA MET A 232 5.74 6.52 -10.50
C MET A 232 6.88 5.67 -11.02
N ARG A 233 8.11 6.10 -10.71
CA ARG A 233 9.28 5.24 -10.67
C ARG A 233 9.39 4.64 -9.28
N VAL A 234 9.65 3.33 -9.23
CA VAL A 234 9.53 2.52 -8.00
C VAL A 234 10.79 1.69 -7.81
N ARG A 235 11.39 1.75 -6.63
CA ARG A 235 12.51 0.87 -6.25
C ARG A 235 12.18 0.14 -4.96
N LEU A 236 12.10 -1.18 -5.06
CA LEU A 236 11.76 -2.08 -3.95
C LEU A 236 12.85 -3.12 -3.76
N GLN A 237 13.12 -3.49 -2.51
CA GLN A 237 13.99 -4.61 -2.18
C GLN A 237 13.21 -5.69 -1.48
N PHE A 238 13.48 -6.94 -1.81
CA PHE A 238 12.75 -8.10 -1.30
C PHE A 238 13.58 -8.94 -0.36
N ASP A 239 12.92 -9.50 0.65
CA ASP A 239 13.45 -10.51 1.54
C ASP A 239 12.33 -11.47 1.96
N VAL A 240 12.62 -12.57 2.64
CA VAL A 240 11.65 -13.60 3.02
C VAL A 240 11.86 -14.05 4.46
N MET A 241 10.78 -14.01 5.24
CA MET A 241 10.75 -14.63 6.57
C MET A 241 10.12 -16.02 6.44
N LYS A 242 10.95 -17.04 6.53
CA LYS A 242 10.52 -18.43 6.36
C LYS A 242 9.69 -18.92 7.54
N LYS A 243 8.59 -19.62 7.24
CA LYS A 243 7.70 -20.26 8.24
C LYS A 243 7.21 -19.31 9.33
N LYS A 244 7.07 -18.05 8.98
CA LYS A 244 6.50 -17.00 9.85
C LYS A 244 5.47 -16.26 9.00
N SER A 245 4.20 -16.61 9.11
CA SER A 245 3.11 -15.96 8.39
C SER A 245 2.56 -14.80 9.20
N THR A 246 2.17 -13.74 8.49
CA THR A 246 1.29 -12.68 9.02
C THR A 246 -0.13 -12.99 8.55
N GLY A 247 -1.14 -12.65 9.36
CA GLY A 247 -2.54 -12.78 8.95
C GLY A 247 -2.96 -11.70 7.97
N TRP A 248 -2.42 -10.51 8.16
CA TRP A 248 -2.72 -9.29 7.41
C TRP A 248 -1.44 -8.54 7.07
N PRO A 249 -1.47 -7.61 6.10
CA PRO A 249 -0.34 -6.72 5.83
C PRO A 249 0.08 -5.94 7.07
N ARG A 250 1.38 -5.76 7.26
CA ARG A 250 1.98 -5.02 8.38
C ARG A 250 3.05 -4.08 7.85
N PHE A 251 3.28 -3.00 8.58
CA PHE A 251 4.34 -2.05 8.26
C PHE A 251 5.26 -1.84 9.45
N GLU A 252 6.50 -1.54 9.19
CA GLU A 252 7.47 -1.16 10.20
C GLU A 252 8.43 -0.11 9.66
N ASN A 253 8.74 0.89 10.47
CA ASN A 253 9.82 1.84 10.23
C ASN A 253 10.69 1.99 11.48
N GLU A 254 11.59 2.96 11.50
CA GLU A 254 12.45 3.20 12.66
C GLU A 254 11.66 3.54 13.95
N LYS A 255 10.51 4.17 13.82
CA LYS A 255 9.74 4.73 14.93
C LYS A 255 8.57 3.86 15.38
N GLU A 256 7.88 3.21 14.44
CA GLU A 256 6.58 2.58 14.69
C GLU A 256 6.52 1.16 14.11
N ILE A 257 5.65 0.35 14.70
CA ILE A 257 5.08 -0.85 14.10
C ILE A 257 3.60 -0.61 13.85
N MET A 258 3.08 -1.14 12.73
CA MET A 258 1.74 -0.84 12.24
C MET A 258 1.13 -2.09 11.62
N THR A 259 -0.17 -2.26 11.79
CA THR A 259 -0.93 -3.40 11.26
C THR A 259 -2.17 -2.91 10.54
N THR A 260 -2.56 -3.60 9.49
CA THR A 260 -3.80 -3.31 8.79
C THR A 260 -4.95 -4.16 9.32
N GLY A 261 -6.15 -3.59 9.25
CA GLY A 261 -7.39 -4.33 9.29
C GLY A 261 -8.22 -3.93 8.07
N ILE A 262 -8.59 -4.93 7.25
CA ILE A 262 -9.22 -4.68 5.96
C ILE A 262 -10.54 -5.43 5.91
N TYR A 263 -11.64 -4.72 6.11
CA TYR A 263 -12.98 -5.33 6.17
C TYR A 263 -14.12 -4.29 6.11
N ARG A 264 -15.33 -4.76 5.91
CA ARG A 264 -16.57 -4.04 6.18
C ARG A 264 -17.42 -4.81 7.18
N PRO A 265 -18.02 -4.15 8.19
CA PRO A 265 -17.97 -2.70 8.45
C PRO A 265 -16.64 -2.25 9.07
N VAL A 266 -16.44 -0.93 9.20
CA VAL A 266 -15.18 -0.33 9.67
C VAL A 266 -14.77 -0.77 11.07
N ASP A 267 -15.73 -1.02 11.95
CA ASP A 267 -15.45 -1.47 13.32
C ASP A 267 -14.84 -2.88 13.37
N ASP A 268 -15.13 -3.74 12.38
CA ASP A 268 -14.45 -5.03 12.24
C ASP A 268 -13.04 -4.84 11.68
N ALA A 269 -12.83 -3.91 10.76
CA ALA A 269 -11.48 -3.53 10.32
C ALA A 269 -10.62 -3.04 11.50
N VAL A 270 -11.17 -2.20 12.37
CA VAL A 270 -10.51 -1.76 13.62
C VAL A 270 -10.14 -2.94 14.52
N ARG A 271 -11.06 -3.88 14.72
CA ARG A 271 -10.82 -5.08 15.55
C ARG A 271 -9.69 -5.94 14.98
N ILE A 272 -9.67 -6.15 13.68
CA ILE A 272 -8.61 -6.90 13.00
C ILE A 272 -7.27 -6.21 13.20
N ALA A 273 -7.17 -4.90 12.92
CA ALA A 273 -5.93 -4.14 13.04
C ALA A 273 -5.34 -4.23 14.45
N PHE A 274 -6.14 -3.99 15.49
CA PHE A 274 -5.64 -4.07 16.88
C PHE A 274 -5.34 -5.51 17.32
N THR A 275 -6.11 -6.50 16.88
CA THR A 275 -5.80 -7.91 17.15
C THR A 275 -4.42 -8.30 16.60
N GLU A 276 -4.15 -7.93 15.36
CA GLU A 276 -2.85 -8.15 14.73
C GLU A 276 -1.71 -7.42 15.44
N LEU A 277 -1.95 -6.19 15.91
CA LEU A 277 -0.96 -5.40 16.62
C LEU A 277 -0.66 -5.98 18.01
N VAL A 278 -1.67 -6.42 18.76
CA VAL A 278 -1.50 -7.14 20.03
C VAL A 278 -0.67 -8.40 19.81
N ALA A 279 -1.03 -9.23 18.82
CA ALA A 279 -0.31 -10.46 18.50
C ALA A 279 1.16 -10.19 18.13
N TRP A 280 1.43 -9.10 17.39
CA TRP A 280 2.81 -8.73 17.04
C TRP A 280 3.61 -8.27 18.25
N ILE A 281 3.02 -7.44 19.15
CA ILE A 281 3.65 -6.99 20.38
C ILE A 281 3.95 -8.20 21.28
N HIS A 282 3.00 -9.12 21.42
CA HIS A 282 3.21 -10.36 22.17
C HIS A 282 4.41 -11.14 21.62
N ALA A 283 4.41 -11.41 20.33
CA ALA A 283 5.40 -12.28 19.70
C ALA A 283 6.82 -11.71 19.67
N ASP A 284 6.96 -10.41 19.40
CA ASP A 284 8.28 -9.80 19.17
C ASP A 284 8.79 -9.00 20.39
N TYR A 285 7.90 -8.58 21.29
CA TYR A 285 8.25 -7.73 22.44
C TYR A 285 7.94 -8.39 23.80
N GLY A 286 7.29 -9.55 23.82
CA GLY A 286 7.11 -10.38 25.01
C GLY A 286 6.08 -9.86 26.02
N LEU A 287 5.24 -8.89 25.69
CA LEU A 287 4.11 -8.52 26.53
C LEU A 287 3.02 -9.58 26.47
N SER A 288 2.25 -9.76 27.57
CA SER A 288 1.03 -10.55 27.47
C SER A 288 0.01 -9.86 26.57
N ASP A 289 -0.93 -10.60 26.00
CA ASP A 289 -1.97 -10.03 25.13
C ASP A 289 -2.75 -8.92 25.83
N LEU A 290 -3.08 -9.13 27.14
CA LEU A 290 -3.82 -8.17 27.92
C LEU A 290 -3.01 -6.92 28.24
N ASP A 291 -1.71 -7.05 28.55
CA ASP A 291 -0.82 -5.91 28.78
C ASP A 291 -0.59 -5.12 27.48
N ALA A 292 -0.41 -5.81 26.36
CA ALA A 292 -0.30 -5.17 25.04
C ALA A 292 -1.59 -4.41 24.69
N TYR A 293 -2.75 -5.02 24.91
CA TYR A 293 -4.04 -4.40 24.65
C TYR A 293 -4.28 -3.17 25.53
N GLU A 294 -3.97 -3.26 26.84
CA GLU A 294 -4.10 -2.13 27.78
C GLU A 294 -3.12 -1.00 27.42
N LEU A 295 -1.88 -1.32 27.02
CA LEU A 295 -0.91 -0.34 26.55
C LEU A 295 -1.43 0.39 25.30
N LEU A 296 -1.93 -0.35 24.32
CA LEU A 296 -2.48 0.21 23.08
C LEU A 296 -3.68 1.13 23.36
N SER A 297 -4.47 0.86 24.37
CA SER A 297 -5.55 1.74 24.79
C SER A 297 -5.07 3.13 25.27
N LYS A 298 -3.79 3.30 25.58
CA LYS A 298 -3.20 4.56 26.08
C LYS A 298 -2.36 5.28 25.00
N VAL A 299 -1.65 4.52 24.18
CA VAL A 299 -0.65 5.08 23.25
C VAL A 299 -0.83 4.63 21.80
N GLY A 300 -1.74 3.71 21.53
CA GLY A 300 -2.07 3.26 20.18
C GLY A 300 -2.70 4.38 19.36
N LYS A 301 -2.43 4.38 18.08
CA LYS A 301 -3.01 5.29 17.10
C LYS A 301 -3.79 4.47 16.09
N ILE A 302 -4.73 5.11 15.42
CA ILE A 302 -5.53 4.51 14.36
C ILE A 302 -5.94 5.58 13.36
N HIS A 303 -5.92 5.25 12.08
CA HIS A 303 -6.58 6.03 11.05
C HIS A 303 -7.22 5.13 9.99
N LEU A 304 -8.20 5.68 9.30
CA LEU A 304 -8.93 5.04 8.22
C LEU A 304 -8.29 5.51 6.91
N THR A 305 -7.52 4.67 6.25
CA THR A 305 -6.78 5.05 5.05
C THR A 305 -7.66 5.02 3.80
N GLU A 306 -8.62 4.07 3.76
CA GLU A 306 -9.48 3.82 2.61
C GLU A 306 -10.92 3.52 3.06
N MET A 307 -11.92 4.19 2.48
CA MET A 307 -13.34 3.92 2.78
C MET A 307 -14.28 3.99 1.58
N VAL A 308 -13.74 3.94 0.36
CA VAL A 308 -14.55 3.99 -0.87
C VAL A 308 -14.56 2.67 -1.62
N ASP A 309 -13.55 1.85 -1.43
CA ASP A 309 -13.38 0.53 -2.03
C ASP A 309 -14.26 -0.57 -1.41
N PRO A 310 -14.28 -1.78 -2.01
CA PRO A 310 -15.13 -2.89 -1.52
C PRO A 310 -14.90 -3.25 -0.05
N ASN A 311 -13.68 -3.12 0.47
CA ASN A 311 -13.36 -3.21 1.90
C ASN A 311 -12.73 -1.90 2.37
N TYR A 312 -12.99 -1.53 3.62
CA TYR A 312 -12.35 -0.41 4.28
C TYR A 312 -10.99 -0.81 4.83
N VAL A 313 -10.02 0.09 4.78
CA VAL A 313 -8.68 -0.16 5.30
C VAL A 313 -8.40 0.75 6.50
N VAL A 314 -8.06 0.12 7.60
CA VAL A 314 -7.66 0.78 8.84
C VAL A 314 -6.21 0.41 9.15
N VAL A 315 -5.40 1.38 9.53
CA VAL A 315 -4.06 1.16 10.05
C VAL A 315 -4.03 1.51 11.54
N ALA A 316 -3.67 0.52 12.37
CA ALA A 316 -3.37 0.72 13.78
C ALA A 316 -1.86 0.73 14.00
N SER A 317 -1.34 1.63 14.83
CA SER A 317 0.09 1.77 15.08
C SER A 317 0.44 2.02 16.53
N VAL A 318 1.71 1.75 16.87
CA VAL A 318 2.32 2.14 18.14
C VAL A 318 3.78 2.52 17.96
N GLU A 319 4.21 3.58 18.62
CA GLU A 319 5.61 3.99 18.61
C GLU A 319 6.46 3.02 19.44
N LYS A 320 7.57 2.57 18.87
CA LYS A 320 8.52 1.62 19.50
C LYS A 320 9.07 2.11 20.84
N LYS A 321 9.12 3.42 21.08
CA LYS A 321 9.56 3.99 22.36
C LYS A 321 8.70 3.58 23.56
N TYR A 322 7.47 3.11 23.31
CA TYR A 322 6.55 2.61 24.34
C TYR A 322 6.65 1.10 24.55
N LEU A 323 7.42 0.41 23.72
CA LEU A 323 7.56 -1.04 23.76
C LEU A 323 8.86 -1.43 24.47
N PRO A 324 8.91 -2.60 25.14
CA PRO A 324 10.17 -3.14 25.63
C PRO A 324 11.14 -3.46 24.47
N ALA A 325 12.37 -3.82 24.77
CA ALA A 325 13.27 -4.34 23.74
C ALA A 325 12.70 -5.61 23.09
N LYS A 326 12.92 -5.78 21.78
CA LYS A 326 12.52 -7.02 21.10
C LYS A 326 13.15 -8.23 21.80
N VAL A 327 12.35 -9.28 22.02
CA VAL A 327 12.86 -10.53 22.58
C VAL A 327 13.88 -11.13 21.60
N ALA A 328 15.05 -11.50 22.14
CA ALA A 328 16.07 -12.16 21.33
C ALA A 328 15.48 -13.46 20.77
N ASN A 329 15.58 -13.67 19.45
CA ASN A 329 15.25 -14.96 18.84
C ASN A 329 16.19 -16.04 19.40
N THR A 330 15.85 -16.62 20.53
CA THR A 330 16.48 -17.89 20.96
C THR A 330 16.03 -18.96 19.98
N ARG A 331 16.85 -19.18 18.93
CA ARG A 331 16.75 -20.41 18.15
C ARG A 331 16.77 -21.54 19.18
N SER A 332 15.69 -22.32 19.23
CA SER A 332 15.61 -23.50 20.06
C SER A 332 16.84 -24.37 19.76
N ALA A 333 17.77 -24.37 20.71
CA ALA A 333 18.72 -25.46 20.77
C ALA A 333 17.90 -26.72 21.01
N THR A 334 17.86 -27.59 20.03
CA THR A 334 17.29 -28.93 20.16
C THR A 334 18.00 -29.62 21.34
N PRO A 335 17.28 -30.10 22.36
CA PRO A 335 17.91 -30.95 23.37
C PRO A 335 18.32 -32.23 22.68
N THR A 336 19.60 -32.50 22.62
CA THR A 336 20.13 -33.84 22.37
C THR A 336 19.79 -34.69 23.59
N HIS A 337 18.87 -35.63 23.42
CA HIS A 337 18.77 -36.86 24.20
C HIS A 337 18.62 -38.06 23.28
#